data_38e04fcfb0536ca468900c2ea483ea34
#
_entry.id   38e04fcfb0536ca468900c2ea483ea34
#
_cell.length_a   1.000
_cell.length_b   1.000
_cell.length_c   1.000
_cell.angle_alpha   90.00
_cell.angle_beta   90.00
_cell.angle_gamma   90.00
#
_symmetry.space_group_name_H-M   'P 1'
#
loop_
_entity.id
_entity.type
_entity.pdbx_description
1 polymer ?
#
loop_
_entity_poly.entity_id
_entity_poly.type
_entity_poly.pdbx_seq_one_letter_code
_entity_poly.pdbx_strand_id
1 'polypeptide(L)'
;MNGFADIVETRQIKDSEGFTYSEDEVLASVRVYREGRHGSQRWATLAAFSEATDLFRFRYIPGLTVTTDQFLICDDCRYDIVSVEDVKGRGMYIEVLAKKEVPTVG
;
A
#
# COMPACT_ATOMS: atom_id res chain seq x y z
N MET A 1 10.75 8.05 10.33
CA MET A 1 9.52 7.82 9.57
C MET A 1 8.71 9.10 9.55
N ASN A 2 8.18 9.47 8.41
CA ASN A 2 7.61 10.81 8.23
C ASN A 2 6.09 10.85 8.09
N GLY A 3 5.39 9.76 8.37
CA GLY A 3 3.94 9.76 8.29
C GLY A 3 3.32 8.49 8.80
N PHE A 4 1.99 8.44 8.72
CA PHE A 4 1.22 7.25 9.07
C PHE A 4 0.40 6.82 7.86
N ALA A 5 0.20 5.53 7.71
CA ALA A 5 -0.67 4.98 6.69
C ALA A 5 -1.52 3.85 7.27
N ASP A 6 -2.72 3.72 6.75
CA ASP A 6 -3.57 2.58 7.02
C ASP A 6 -3.41 1.57 5.89
N ILE A 7 -3.23 0.31 6.25
CA ILE A 7 -3.22 -0.80 5.29
C ILE A 7 -4.63 -1.33 5.24
N VAL A 8 -5.25 -1.30 4.06
CA VAL A 8 -6.67 -1.59 3.90
C VAL A 8 -6.86 -2.68 2.86
N GLU A 9 -7.81 -3.56 3.12
CA GLU A 9 -8.19 -4.61 2.20
C GLU A 9 -9.67 -4.54 1.93
N THR A 10 -10.07 -4.65 0.66
CA THR A 10 -11.47 -4.71 0.28
C THR A 10 -11.94 -6.14 0.35
N ARG A 11 -13.02 -6.37 1.09
CA ARG A 11 -13.64 -7.69 1.22
C ARG A 11 -14.94 -7.75 0.48
N GLN A 12 -15.21 -8.90 -0.12
CA GLN A 12 -16.51 -9.22 -0.70
C GLN A 12 -17.36 -9.89 0.39
N ILE A 13 -18.48 -9.27 0.72
CA ILE A 13 -19.39 -9.79 1.74
C ILE A 13 -20.71 -10.13 1.08
N LYS A 14 -21.18 -11.34 1.35
CA LYS A 14 -22.46 -11.80 0.86
C LYS A 14 -23.47 -11.70 1.98
N ASP A 15 -24.57 -10.98 1.74
CA ASP A 15 -25.60 -10.84 2.75
C ASP A 15 -26.54 -12.05 2.79
N SER A 16 -27.51 -12.05 3.69
CA SER A 16 -28.45 -13.14 3.86
C SER A 16 -29.40 -13.32 2.67
N GLU A 17 -29.54 -12.31 1.84
CA GLU A 17 -30.40 -12.35 0.65
C GLU A 17 -29.64 -12.72 -0.61
N GLY A 18 -28.34 -12.97 -0.50
CA GLY A 18 -27.51 -13.38 -1.62
C GLY A 18 -26.87 -12.26 -2.39
N PHE A 19 -27.06 -11.00 -1.99
CA PHE A 19 -26.38 -9.88 -2.61
C PHE A 19 -24.95 -9.78 -2.11
N THR A 20 -24.05 -9.48 -3.04
CA THR A 20 -22.64 -9.28 -2.72
C THR A 20 -22.32 -7.81 -2.70
N TYR A 21 -21.67 -7.34 -1.67
CA TYR A 21 -21.18 -5.96 -1.59
C TYR A 21 -19.74 -5.94 -1.13
N SER A 22 -19.06 -4.82 -1.38
CA SER A 22 -17.67 -4.64 -0.99
C SER A 22 -17.58 -3.80 0.27
N GLU A 23 -16.69 -4.21 1.19
CA GLU A 23 -16.42 -3.48 2.42
C GLU A 23 -14.92 -3.37 2.61
N ASP A 24 -14.45 -2.18 2.98
CA ASP A 24 -13.05 -1.94 3.25
C ASP A 24 -12.76 -2.20 4.73
N GLU A 25 -11.71 -2.98 5.00
CA GLU A 25 -11.26 -3.27 6.34
C GLU A 25 -9.85 -2.75 6.55
N VAL A 26 -9.65 -1.97 7.61
CA VAL A 26 -8.33 -1.52 8.00
C VAL A 26 -7.63 -2.66 8.73
N LEU A 27 -6.58 -3.18 8.13
CA LEU A 27 -5.83 -4.30 8.69
C LEU A 27 -4.82 -3.84 9.73
N ALA A 28 -4.22 -2.67 9.51
CA ALA A 28 -3.24 -2.09 10.42
C ALA A 28 -3.04 -0.61 10.12
N SER A 29 -2.66 0.14 11.15
CA SER A 29 -2.23 1.53 11.00
C SER A 29 -0.77 1.58 11.42
N VAL A 30 0.11 2.06 10.53
CA VAL A 30 1.55 1.96 10.74
C VAL A 30 2.23 3.29 10.45
N ARG A 31 3.38 3.47 11.09
CA ARG A 31 4.31 4.53 10.70
C ARG A 31 4.98 4.13 9.42
N VAL A 32 5.02 5.07 8.47
CA VAL A 32 5.65 4.83 7.18
C VAL A 32 6.68 5.91 6.87
N TYR A 33 7.68 5.52 6.12
CA TYR A 33 8.54 6.44 5.39
C TYR A 33 8.04 6.46 3.96
N ARG A 34 7.70 7.63 3.46
CA ARG A 34 7.22 7.79 2.09
C ARG A 34 8.23 8.57 1.27
N GLU A 35 8.51 8.08 0.08
CA GLU A 35 9.41 8.72 -0.86
C GLU A 35 8.73 8.80 -2.22
N GLY A 36 8.66 10.00 -2.77
CA GLY A 36 8.09 10.21 -4.08
C GLY A 36 9.02 9.75 -5.19
N ARG A 37 8.50 9.74 -6.42
CA ARG A 37 9.19 9.19 -7.59
C ARG A 37 10.56 9.80 -7.88
N HIS A 38 10.82 11.00 -7.40
CA HIS A 38 12.10 11.67 -7.63
C HIS A 38 13.02 11.62 -6.42
N GLY A 39 12.71 10.77 -5.43
CA GLY A 39 13.40 10.77 -4.16
C GLY A 39 14.81 10.19 -4.20
N SER A 40 15.02 9.08 -4.91
CA SER A 40 16.32 8.44 -4.95
C SER A 40 16.55 7.67 -6.25
N GLN A 41 17.82 7.40 -6.51
CA GLN A 41 18.21 6.59 -7.67
C GLN A 41 17.75 5.14 -7.51
N ARG A 42 17.76 4.63 -6.27
CA ARG A 42 17.24 3.29 -5.99
C ARG A 42 15.76 3.17 -6.34
N TRP A 43 14.99 4.20 -5.96
CA TRP A 43 13.57 4.30 -6.29
C TRP A 43 13.37 4.25 -7.82
N ALA A 44 14.13 5.06 -8.55
CA ALA A 44 14.03 5.10 -10.00
C ALA A 44 14.32 3.73 -10.62
N THR A 45 15.30 3.00 -10.09
CA THR A 45 15.63 1.66 -10.57
C THR A 45 14.50 0.67 -10.29
N LEU A 46 13.96 0.67 -9.07
CA LEU A 46 12.89 -0.24 -8.68
C LEU A 46 11.61 0.01 -9.47
N ALA A 47 11.33 1.27 -9.78
CA ALA A 47 10.09 1.69 -10.41
C ALA A 47 10.18 1.85 -11.93
N ALA A 48 11.32 1.49 -12.54
CA ALA A 48 11.58 1.77 -13.96
C ALA A 48 10.50 1.24 -14.90
N PHE A 49 9.88 0.12 -14.56
CA PHE A 49 8.83 -0.50 -15.37
C PHE A 49 7.47 -0.52 -14.67
N SER A 50 7.30 0.32 -13.66
CA SER A 50 6.12 0.34 -12.82
C SER A 50 5.36 1.65 -12.99
N GLU A 51 4.04 1.60 -12.82
CA GLU A 51 3.20 2.80 -12.75
C GLU A 51 3.24 3.46 -11.38
N ALA A 52 4.03 2.95 -10.45
CA ALA A 52 4.09 3.45 -9.10
C ALA A 52 4.54 4.91 -9.05
N THR A 53 3.92 5.66 -8.15
CA THR A 53 4.23 7.08 -7.92
C THR A 53 5.02 7.29 -6.64
N ASP A 54 4.88 6.40 -5.68
CA ASP A 54 5.44 6.54 -4.34
C ASP A 54 5.99 5.20 -3.85
N LEU A 55 7.03 5.31 -3.04
CA LEU A 55 7.57 4.16 -2.31
C LEU A 55 7.25 4.36 -0.83
N PHE A 56 6.74 3.31 -0.20
CA PHE A 56 6.47 3.30 1.24
C PHE A 56 7.31 2.24 1.90
N ARG A 57 7.92 2.58 3.03
CA ARG A 57 8.65 1.63 3.85
C ARG A 57 8.09 1.65 5.26
N PHE A 58 7.84 0.48 5.82
CA PHE A 58 7.37 0.35 7.18
C PHE A 58 7.88 -0.95 7.78
N ARG A 59 7.78 -1.05 9.10
CA ARG A 59 8.23 -2.25 9.79
C ARG A 59 7.32 -3.43 9.48
N TYR A 60 7.94 -4.60 9.38
CA TYR A 60 7.22 -5.85 9.27
C TYR A 60 6.20 -5.99 10.41
N ILE A 61 5.00 -6.43 10.08
CA ILE A 61 3.92 -6.63 11.03
C ILE A 61 3.68 -8.13 11.17
N PRO A 62 3.99 -8.71 12.34
CA PRO A 62 3.74 -10.14 12.55
C PRO A 62 2.26 -10.48 12.35
N GLY A 63 2.01 -11.57 11.64
CA GLY A 63 0.64 -12.03 11.39
C GLY A 63 -0.08 -11.35 10.25
N LEU A 64 0.53 -10.35 9.62
CA LEU A 64 -0.06 -9.66 8.47
C LEU A 64 0.78 -9.90 7.21
N THR A 65 0.13 -10.32 6.15
CA THR A 65 0.77 -10.43 4.84
C THR A 65 0.29 -9.27 3.96
N VAL A 66 1.23 -8.42 3.55
CA VAL A 66 0.92 -7.29 2.67
C VAL A 66 0.98 -7.78 1.23
N THR A 67 -0.07 -7.51 0.47
CA THR A 67 -0.21 -7.99 -0.91
C THR A 67 -0.66 -6.87 -1.85
N THR A 68 -0.60 -7.16 -3.14
CA THR A 68 -1.08 -6.21 -4.16
C THR A 68 -2.60 -6.08 -4.21
N ASP A 69 -3.32 -6.91 -3.45
CA ASP A 69 -4.78 -6.78 -3.33
C ASP A 69 -5.19 -5.73 -2.31
N GLN A 70 -4.22 -5.17 -1.61
CA GLN A 70 -4.44 -4.17 -0.58
C GLN A 70 -4.08 -2.77 -1.10
N PHE A 71 -4.46 -1.78 -0.33
CA PHE A 71 -4.08 -0.41 -0.63
C PHE A 71 -3.74 0.34 0.66
N LEU A 72 -3.08 1.48 0.51
CA LEU A 72 -2.69 2.32 1.64
C LEU A 72 -3.49 3.61 1.59
N ILE A 73 -3.90 4.08 2.77
CA ILE A 73 -4.46 5.43 2.94
C ILE A 73 -3.44 6.24 3.71
N CYS A 74 -2.91 7.26 3.09
CA CYS A 74 -1.91 8.14 3.69
C CYS A 74 -2.25 9.58 3.35
N ASP A 75 -2.34 10.45 4.36
CA ASP A 75 -2.72 11.87 4.18
C ASP A 75 -4.03 12.03 3.39
N ASP A 76 -5.02 11.19 3.70
CA ASP A 76 -6.34 11.16 3.06
C ASP A 76 -6.29 10.80 1.57
N CYS A 77 -5.17 10.26 1.10
CA CYS A 77 -5.02 9.79 -0.28
C CYS A 77 -4.90 8.28 -0.31
N ARG A 78 -5.50 7.69 -1.33
CA ARG A 78 -5.39 6.25 -1.58
C ARG A 78 -4.22 5.95 -2.48
N TYR A 79 -3.45 4.93 -2.10
CA TYR A 79 -2.31 4.44 -2.89
C TYR A 79 -2.50 2.95 -3.11
N ASP A 80 -2.72 2.54 -4.35
CA ASP A 80 -2.87 1.13 -4.70
C ASP A 80 -1.50 0.46 -4.73
N ILE A 81 -1.38 -0.67 -4.04
CA ILE A 81 -0.11 -1.39 -3.96
C ILE A 81 0.18 -2.07 -5.29
N VAL A 82 1.31 -1.71 -5.89
CA VAL A 82 1.76 -2.27 -7.16
C VAL A 82 2.71 -3.44 -6.95
N SER A 83 3.61 -3.33 -5.98
CA SER A 83 4.52 -4.41 -5.64
C SER A 83 4.93 -4.35 -4.18
N VAL A 84 5.30 -5.49 -3.63
CA VAL A 84 5.71 -5.62 -2.24
C VAL A 84 7.05 -6.33 -2.19
N GLU A 85 7.99 -5.80 -1.40
CA GLU A 85 9.29 -6.39 -1.23
C GLU A 85 9.68 -6.43 0.25
N ASP A 86 10.17 -7.59 0.71
CA ASP A 86 10.72 -7.74 2.07
C ASP A 86 12.19 -7.33 2.01
N VAL A 87 12.50 -6.21 2.62
CA VAL A 87 13.86 -5.66 2.59
C VAL A 87 14.79 -6.56 3.38
N LYS A 88 15.85 -7.00 2.71
CA LYS A 88 16.90 -7.86 3.27
C LYS A 88 16.45 -9.26 3.65
N GLY A 89 15.23 -9.66 3.28
CA GLY A 89 14.77 -11.03 3.51
C GLY A 89 14.75 -11.47 4.97
N ARG A 90 14.63 -10.56 5.91
CA ARG A 90 14.66 -10.87 7.34
C ARG A 90 13.39 -10.49 8.08
N GLY A 91 12.36 -10.10 7.37
CA GLY A 91 11.10 -9.72 8.01
C GLY A 91 11.22 -8.47 8.90
N MET A 92 12.19 -7.60 8.66
CA MET A 92 12.36 -6.38 9.45
C MET A 92 11.59 -5.20 8.89
N TYR A 93 11.67 -5.02 7.58
CA TYR A 93 11.00 -3.93 6.89
C TYR A 93 10.36 -4.42 5.62
N ILE A 94 9.28 -3.77 5.24
CA ILE A 94 8.59 -4.02 3.98
C ILE A 94 8.65 -2.74 3.18
N GLU A 95 9.02 -2.85 1.90
CA GLU A 95 8.92 -1.76 0.95
C GLU A 95 7.80 -2.04 -0.03
N VAL A 96 6.96 -1.04 -0.23
CA VAL A 96 5.80 -1.13 -1.10
C VAL A 96 5.90 -0.05 -2.15
N LEU A 97 5.83 -0.43 -3.42
CA LEU A 97 5.63 0.51 -4.51
C LEU A 97 4.13 0.66 -4.71
N ALA A 98 3.65 1.88 -4.68
CA ALA A 98 2.23 2.15 -4.78
C ALA A 98 1.94 3.29 -5.74
N LYS A 99 0.75 3.24 -6.33
CA LYS A 99 0.27 4.25 -7.27
C LYS A 99 -0.80 5.09 -6.60
N LYS A 100 -0.57 6.39 -6.55
CA LYS A 100 -1.56 7.32 -6.01
C LYS A 100 -2.78 7.34 -6.92
N GLU A 101 -3.94 7.11 -6.33
CA GLU A 101 -5.20 7.23 -7.06
C GLU A 101 -5.54 8.70 -7.24
N VAL A 102 -5.65 9.13 -8.48
CA VAL A 102 -6.04 10.50 -8.80
C VAL A 102 -7.54 10.50 -9.00
N PRO A 103 -8.28 11.34 -8.24
CA PRO A 103 -9.73 11.42 -8.44
C PRO A 103 -10.04 11.78 -9.89
N THR A 104 -10.90 10.99 -10.50
CA THR A 104 -11.36 11.30 -11.86
C THR A 104 -12.33 12.47 -11.75
N VAL A 105 -11.90 13.61 -12.23
CA VAL A 105 -12.78 14.77 -12.35
C VAL A 105 -13.58 14.57 -13.63
N GLY A 106 -14.75 14.00 -13.43
CA GLY A 106 -15.65 13.79 -14.55
C GLY A 106 -16.46 15.01 -14.86
#